data_0a9df5a1900c5036c285f26d4355c39d
#
_entry.id   0a9df5a1900c5036c285f26d4355c39d
#
_cell.length_a   1.000
_cell.length_b   1.000
_cell.length_c   1.000
_cell.angle_alpha   90.00
_cell.angle_beta   90.00
_cell.angle_gamma   90.00
#
_symmetry.space_group_name_H-M   'P 1'
#
loop_
_entity.id
_entity.type
_entity.pdbx_description
1 polymer ?
#
loop_
_entity_poly.entity_id
_entity_poly.type
_entity_poly.pdbx_seq_one_letter_code
_entity_poly.pdbx_strand_id
1 'polypeptide(L)'
;MTLQEVIKLFEMVASQQPSVNMIVQNDIFRLNSKSDARYGVFGWTQGQHSSSAESSMFTYSFTFFYVDRLKDDASNQIEVQSVGIQTIDNILRKLDDMGIFVSSTYNFQTFNQRFFDECAGVFCNVSLQVPVSLVCAENFSAFFEKDFSNDFLFF
;
A
#
# COMPACT_ATOMS: atom_id res chain seq x y z
N MET A 1 13.35 -6.61 -1.94
CA MET A 1 12.04 -6.31 -2.56
C MET A 1 11.96 -4.83 -2.89
N THR A 2 11.69 -4.52 -4.12
CA THR A 2 11.59 -3.14 -4.61
C THR A 2 10.25 -2.52 -4.25
N LEU A 3 10.17 -1.18 -4.29
CA LEU A 3 8.91 -0.46 -4.10
C LEU A 3 7.83 -0.94 -5.09
N GLN A 4 8.21 -1.17 -6.34
CA GLN A 4 7.29 -1.66 -7.37
C GLN A 4 6.72 -3.04 -7.04
N GLU A 5 7.55 -3.93 -6.53
CA GLU A 5 7.10 -5.27 -6.09
C GLU A 5 6.15 -5.19 -4.91
N VAL A 6 6.45 -4.32 -3.94
CA VAL A 6 5.56 -4.07 -2.79
C VAL A 6 4.20 -3.55 -3.25
N ILE A 7 4.17 -2.59 -4.17
CA ILE A 7 2.92 -2.05 -4.72
C ILE A 7 2.12 -3.13 -5.46
N LYS A 8 2.78 -3.97 -6.22
CA LYS A 8 2.10 -5.11 -6.88
C LYS A 8 1.46 -6.07 -5.88
N LEU A 9 2.11 -6.29 -4.74
CA LEU A 9 1.52 -7.09 -3.67
C LEU A 9 0.27 -6.42 -3.08
N PHE A 10 0.26 -5.10 -2.91
CA PHE A 10 -0.93 -4.38 -2.48
C PHE A 10 -2.11 -4.63 -3.43
N GLU A 11 -1.88 -4.47 -4.72
CA GLU A 11 -2.89 -4.70 -5.74
C GLU A 11 -3.43 -6.14 -5.69
N MET A 12 -2.53 -7.11 -5.60
CA MET A 12 -2.90 -8.52 -5.55
C MET A 12 -3.72 -8.84 -4.30
N VAL A 13 -3.26 -8.44 -3.14
CA VAL A 13 -3.95 -8.75 -1.87
C VAL A 13 -5.27 -7.99 -1.76
N ALA A 14 -5.31 -6.73 -2.18
CA ALA A 14 -6.52 -5.93 -2.17
C ALA A 14 -7.59 -6.49 -3.13
N SER A 15 -7.19 -6.97 -4.30
CA SER A 15 -8.11 -7.54 -5.28
C SER A 15 -8.79 -8.82 -4.78
N GLN A 16 -8.20 -9.49 -3.80
CA GLN A 16 -8.77 -10.69 -3.17
C GLN A 16 -9.81 -10.37 -2.08
N GLN A 17 -9.90 -9.12 -1.66
CA GLN A 17 -10.88 -8.71 -0.64
C GLN A 17 -12.25 -8.51 -1.25
N PRO A 18 -13.32 -9.16 -0.72
CA PRO A 18 -14.66 -9.04 -1.29
C PRO A 18 -15.25 -7.64 -1.18
N SER A 19 -14.79 -6.85 -0.20
CA SER A 19 -15.22 -5.46 -0.01
C SER A 19 -14.58 -4.46 -0.97
N VAL A 20 -13.54 -4.86 -1.71
CA VAL A 20 -12.81 -3.97 -2.61
C VAL A 20 -13.30 -4.16 -4.04
N ASN A 21 -13.86 -3.11 -4.62
CA ASN A 21 -14.36 -3.09 -6.01
C ASN A 21 -13.49 -2.24 -6.93
N MET A 22 -12.66 -1.36 -6.38
CA MET A 22 -11.77 -0.49 -7.13
C MET A 22 -10.52 -0.21 -6.32
N ILE A 23 -9.37 -0.11 -7.02
CA ILE A 23 -8.09 0.22 -6.41
C ILE A 23 -7.59 1.54 -7.00
N VAL A 24 -7.19 2.47 -6.13
CA VAL A 24 -6.70 3.80 -6.51
C VAL A 24 -5.30 4.01 -5.95
N GLN A 25 -4.41 4.46 -6.81
CA GLN A 25 -3.03 4.77 -6.44
C GLN A 25 -2.82 6.27 -6.27
N ASN A 26 -2.04 6.64 -5.26
CA ASN A 26 -1.41 7.94 -5.04
C ASN A 26 -2.29 9.08 -4.56
N ASP A 27 -3.62 9.06 -4.72
CA ASP A 27 -4.43 10.18 -4.26
C ASP A 27 -5.90 9.83 -4.11
N ILE A 28 -6.41 9.98 -2.89
CA ILE A 28 -7.84 9.86 -2.62
C ILE A 28 -8.66 10.91 -3.39
N PHE A 29 -8.09 12.09 -3.63
CA PHE A 29 -8.77 13.17 -4.35
C PHE A 29 -9.01 12.88 -5.83
N ARG A 30 -8.31 11.89 -6.39
CA ARG A 30 -8.61 11.40 -7.75
C ARG A 30 -10.00 10.80 -7.89
N LEU A 31 -10.61 10.38 -6.80
CA LEU A 31 -12.00 9.91 -6.81
C LEU A 31 -12.96 11.00 -7.28
N ASN A 32 -12.68 12.26 -6.95
CA ASN A 32 -13.49 13.39 -7.39
C ASN A 32 -13.48 13.62 -8.90
N SER A 33 -12.42 13.21 -9.58
CA SER A 33 -12.27 13.39 -11.02
C SER A 33 -12.74 12.19 -11.84
N LYS A 34 -13.07 11.07 -11.18
CA LYS A 34 -13.53 9.85 -11.85
C LYS A 34 -15.04 9.76 -11.82
N SER A 35 -15.67 9.93 -12.99
CA SER A 35 -17.11 9.76 -13.17
C SER A 35 -17.59 8.30 -13.08
N ASP A 36 -16.66 7.34 -13.11
CA ASP A 36 -16.91 5.89 -13.12
C ASP A 36 -16.47 5.20 -11.83
N ALA A 37 -16.37 5.93 -10.72
CA ALA A 37 -15.96 5.37 -9.43
C ALA A 37 -16.88 4.22 -9.00
N ARG A 38 -16.26 3.06 -8.75
CA ARG A 38 -16.93 1.88 -8.21
C ARG A 38 -16.65 1.82 -6.72
N TYR A 39 -17.64 2.17 -5.92
CA TYR A 39 -17.47 2.23 -4.48
C TYR A 39 -17.22 0.87 -3.85
N GLY A 40 -16.59 0.90 -2.68
CA GLY A 40 -15.72 -0.06 -2.10
C GLY A 40 -14.30 0.15 -2.64
N VAL A 41 -13.77 1.37 -2.42
CA VAL A 41 -12.48 1.78 -2.98
C VAL A 41 -11.40 1.61 -1.91
N PHE A 42 -10.39 0.83 -2.25
CA PHE A 42 -9.14 0.76 -1.50
C PHE A 42 -8.04 1.50 -2.26
N GLY A 43 -7.18 2.18 -1.54
CA GLY A 43 -6.05 2.83 -2.15
C GLY A 43 -4.97 3.18 -1.16
N TRP A 44 -3.92 3.80 -1.68
CA TRP A 44 -2.80 4.27 -0.88
C TRP A 44 -2.19 5.53 -1.44
N THR A 45 -1.56 6.28 -0.55
CA THR A 45 -0.62 7.34 -0.88
C THR A 45 0.74 6.98 -0.32
N GLN A 46 1.79 7.42 -1.00
CA GLN A 46 3.15 7.21 -0.53
C GLN A 46 3.54 8.27 0.49
N GLY A 47 4.20 7.83 1.55
CA GLY A 47 4.85 8.70 2.50
C GLY A 47 6.34 8.79 2.24
N GLN A 48 7.10 9.04 3.28
CA GLN A 48 8.55 9.09 3.22
C GLN A 48 9.15 7.70 3.38
N HIS A 49 9.87 7.25 2.37
CA HIS A 49 10.61 6.00 2.43
C HIS A 49 12.02 6.24 2.96
N SER A 50 12.57 5.27 3.67
CA SER A 50 13.87 5.39 4.28
C SER A 50 14.68 4.09 4.22
N SER A 51 15.99 4.25 4.27
CA SER A 51 16.94 3.17 4.44
C SER A 51 18.07 3.66 5.31
N SER A 52 18.70 2.76 6.06
CA SER A 52 19.88 3.06 6.87
C SER A 52 21.05 2.21 6.39
N ALA A 53 22.25 2.80 6.35
CA ALA A 53 23.46 2.07 6.00
C ALA A 53 23.79 0.93 6.99
N GLU A 54 23.30 1.03 8.21
CA GLU A 54 23.49 0.01 9.26
C GLU A 54 22.37 -1.03 9.27
N SER A 55 21.25 -0.75 8.60
CA SER A 55 20.08 -1.64 8.56
C SER A 55 20.09 -2.48 7.28
N SER A 56 19.72 -3.74 7.41
CA SER A 56 19.48 -4.63 6.28
C SER A 56 18.04 -4.54 5.75
N MET A 57 17.30 -3.48 6.13
CA MET A 57 15.88 -3.30 5.82
C MET A 57 15.62 -1.95 5.16
N PHE A 58 14.77 -1.95 4.13
CA PHE A 58 14.09 -0.74 3.69
C PHE A 58 12.82 -0.52 4.49
N THR A 59 12.51 0.74 4.80
CA THR A 59 11.24 1.12 5.40
C THR A 59 10.43 1.91 4.38
N TYR A 60 9.33 1.34 3.95
CA TYR A 60 8.37 2.00 3.06
C TYR A 60 7.17 2.46 3.86
N SER A 61 6.85 3.75 3.78
CA SER A 61 5.73 4.35 4.51
C SER A 61 4.59 4.69 3.56
N PHE A 62 3.39 4.29 3.95
CA PHE A 62 2.17 4.50 3.17
C PHE A 62 1.04 4.96 4.07
N THR A 63 0.09 5.62 3.47
CA THR A 63 -1.24 5.82 4.05
C THR A 63 -2.23 5.01 3.23
N PHE A 64 -2.80 3.98 3.82
CA PHE A 64 -3.88 3.21 3.23
C PHE A 64 -5.21 3.88 3.53
N PHE A 65 -6.14 3.79 2.59
CA PHE A 65 -7.49 4.27 2.80
C PHE A 65 -8.51 3.32 2.20
N TYR A 66 -9.68 3.30 2.82
CA TYR A 66 -10.87 2.65 2.30
C TYR A 66 -12.02 3.65 2.30
N VAL A 67 -12.75 3.72 1.20
CA VAL A 67 -13.85 4.65 1.00
C VAL A 67 -15.05 3.92 0.42
N ASP A 68 -16.22 4.17 0.98
CA ASP A 68 -17.47 3.67 0.42
C ASP A 68 -18.56 4.74 0.50
N ARG A 69 -19.59 4.54 -0.28
CA ARG A 69 -20.68 5.48 -0.40
C ARG A 69 -21.61 5.41 0.79
N LEU A 70 -22.03 6.57 1.27
CA LEU A 70 -23.08 6.68 2.28
C LEU A 70 -24.46 6.62 1.61
N LYS A 71 -25.41 6.04 2.33
CA LYS A 71 -26.83 6.19 2.01
C LYS A 71 -27.25 7.64 2.27
N ASP A 72 -28.34 8.07 1.65
CA ASP A 72 -28.84 9.46 1.71
C ASP A 72 -29.01 9.99 3.14
N ASP A 73 -29.38 9.13 4.08
CA ASP A 73 -29.55 9.44 5.50
C ASP A 73 -28.27 9.19 6.34
N ALA A 74 -27.18 8.81 5.71
CA ALA A 74 -25.92 8.42 6.35
C ALA A 74 -26.05 7.28 7.39
N SER A 75 -27.12 6.47 7.30
CA SER A 75 -27.40 5.39 8.28
C SER A 75 -26.34 4.27 8.27
N ASN A 76 -25.59 4.11 7.18
CA ASN A 76 -24.56 3.08 7.03
C ASN A 76 -23.14 3.57 7.33
N GLN A 77 -22.97 4.75 7.95
CA GLN A 77 -21.66 5.32 8.22
C GLN A 77 -20.78 4.40 9.06
N ILE A 78 -21.29 3.91 10.18
CA ILE A 78 -20.53 3.01 11.08
C ILE A 78 -20.24 1.68 10.40
N GLU A 79 -21.16 1.16 9.61
CA GLU A 79 -20.96 -0.06 8.82
C GLU A 79 -19.81 0.10 7.82
N VAL A 80 -19.80 1.19 7.06
CA VAL A 80 -18.73 1.50 6.10
C VAL A 80 -17.37 1.62 6.78
N GLN A 81 -17.33 2.33 7.89
CA GLN A 81 -16.08 2.50 8.65
C GLN A 81 -15.60 1.17 9.25
N SER A 82 -16.51 0.35 9.75
CA SER A 82 -16.20 -0.98 10.27
C SER A 82 -15.65 -1.91 9.17
N VAL A 83 -16.27 -1.93 8.02
CA VAL A 83 -15.79 -2.69 6.85
C VAL A 83 -14.41 -2.19 6.41
N GLY A 84 -14.21 -0.88 6.41
CA GLY A 84 -12.93 -0.26 6.06
C GLY A 84 -11.79 -0.68 6.99
N ILE A 85 -12.01 -0.62 8.29
CA ILE A 85 -11.03 -1.08 9.29
C ILE A 85 -10.69 -2.55 9.06
N GLN A 86 -11.70 -3.38 8.92
CA GLN A 86 -11.51 -4.82 8.72
C GLN A 86 -10.80 -5.15 7.42
N THR A 87 -11.12 -4.44 6.34
CA THR A 87 -10.49 -4.62 5.04
C THR A 87 -9.01 -4.28 5.08
N ILE A 88 -8.65 -3.11 5.63
CA ILE A 88 -7.26 -2.70 5.77
C ILE A 88 -6.49 -3.65 6.69
N ASP A 89 -7.07 -4.03 7.82
CA ASP A 89 -6.44 -4.97 8.74
C ASP A 89 -6.17 -6.33 8.09
N ASN A 90 -7.12 -6.87 7.33
CA ASN A 90 -6.94 -8.11 6.59
C ASN A 90 -5.82 -8.01 5.55
N ILE A 91 -5.74 -6.90 4.84
CA ILE A 91 -4.68 -6.66 3.87
C ILE A 91 -3.32 -6.63 4.55
N LEU A 92 -3.19 -5.90 5.66
CA LEU A 92 -1.93 -5.80 6.41
C LEU A 92 -1.49 -7.15 7.00
N ARG A 93 -2.41 -7.92 7.55
CA ARG A 93 -2.12 -9.27 8.05
C ARG A 93 -1.66 -10.19 6.92
N LYS A 94 -2.27 -10.09 5.77
CA LYS A 94 -1.87 -10.88 4.61
C LYS A 94 -0.48 -10.51 4.11
N LEU A 95 -0.14 -9.22 4.10
CA LEU A 95 1.20 -8.76 3.75
C LEU A 95 2.25 -9.25 4.76
N ASP A 96 1.91 -9.25 6.04
CA ASP A 96 2.78 -9.80 7.09
C ASP A 96 3.04 -11.29 6.89
N ASP A 97 2.00 -12.05 6.57
CA ASP A 97 2.12 -13.49 6.23
C ASP A 97 3.00 -13.75 4.99
N MET A 98 3.10 -12.79 4.09
CA MET A 98 3.92 -12.87 2.88
C MET A 98 5.38 -12.43 3.10
N GLY A 99 5.79 -12.16 4.33
CA GLY A 99 7.15 -11.81 4.69
C GLY A 99 7.48 -10.32 4.67
N ILE A 100 6.47 -9.45 4.52
CA ILE A 100 6.62 -8.01 4.72
C ILE A 100 6.37 -7.72 6.18
N PHE A 101 7.39 -7.18 6.87
CA PHE A 101 7.23 -6.83 8.28
C PHE A 101 6.40 -5.56 8.42
N VAL A 102 5.17 -5.73 8.84
CA VAL A 102 4.27 -4.61 9.16
C VAL A 102 4.60 -4.09 10.56
N SER A 103 4.56 -2.77 10.74
CA SER A 103 4.75 -2.19 12.08
C SER A 103 3.79 -2.83 13.10
N SER A 104 4.31 -3.07 14.30
CA SER A 104 3.57 -3.80 15.35
C SER A 104 2.26 -3.12 15.78
N THR A 105 2.19 -1.80 15.58
CA THR A 105 1.01 -1.01 15.88
C THR A 105 0.72 -0.07 14.71
N TYR A 106 -0.51 -0.09 14.26
CA TYR A 106 -1.01 0.85 13.26
C TYR A 106 -2.40 1.34 13.70
N ASN A 107 -2.68 2.61 13.44
CA ASN A 107 -3.88 3.27 13.93
C ASN A 107 -4.82 3.60 12.78
N PHE A 108 -6.10 3.39 13.02
CA PHE A 108 -7.15 3.73 12.08
C PHE A 108 -7.79 5.05 12.46
N GLN A 109 -7.97 5.92 11.48
CA GLN A 109 -8.70 7.16 11.63
C GLN A 109 -9.89 7.15 10.69
N THR A 110 -11.08 7.27 11.25
CA THR A 110 -12.31 7.34 10.47
C THR A 110 -12.55 8.76 9.96
N PHE A 111 -13.19 8.87 8.83
CA PHE A 111 -13.56 10.16 8.27
C PHE A 111 -14.92 10.09 7.56
N ASN A 112 -15.55 11.26 7.49
CA ASN A 112 -16.67 11.53 6.61
C ASN A 112 -16.29 12.70 5.72
N GLN A 113 -16.29 12.49 4.42
CA GLN A 113 -16.02 13.55 3.46
C GLN A 113 -17.10 13.57 2.38
N ARG A 114 -17.44 14.78 2.00
CA ARG A 114 -18.27 15.01 0.84
C ARG A 114 -17.39 15.24 -0.35
N PHE A 115 -17.33 14.23 -1.20
CA PHE A 115 -16.88 14.36 -2.57
C PHE A 115 -18.08 14.75 -3.45
N PHE A 116 -18.08 14.45 -4.73
CA PHE A 116 -19.28 14.53 -5.56
C PHE A 116 -20.41 13.67 -4.98
N ASP A 117 -20.03 12.53 -4.39
CA ASP A 117 -20.90 11.66 -3.61
C ASP A 117 -20.53 11.71 -2.14
N GLU A 118 -21.51 11.60 -1.26
CA GLU A 118 -21.23 11.49 0.17
C GLU A 118 -20.60 10.14 0.48
N CYS A 119 -19.40 10.18 1.03
CA CYS A 119 -18.62 9.00 1.34
C CYS A 119 -18.15 9.03 2.79
N ALA A 120 -17.94 7.86 3.33
CA ALA A 120 -17.22 7.65 4.58
C ALA A 120 -16.07 6.68 4.37
N GLY A 121 -15.14 6.65 5.28
CA GLY A 121 -14.04 5.73 5.16
C GLY A 121 -13.08 5.78 6.33
N VAL A 122 -11.91 5.20 6.08
CA VAL A 122 -10.86 4.99 7.07
C VAL A 122 -9.52 5.26 6.43
N PHE A 123 -8.64 5.93 7.17
CA PHE A 123 -7.21 6.03 6.88
C PHE A 123 -6.40 5.19 7.85
N CYS A 124 -5.28 4.66 7.38
CA CYS A 124 -4.33 3.96 8.20
C CYS A 124 -2.91 4.27 7.75
N ASN A 125 -2.10 4.88 8.61
CA ASN A 125 -0.68 5.09 8.36
C ASN A 125 0.08 3.83 8.74
N VAL A 126 0.87 3.31 7.82
CA VAL A 126 1.65 2.09 8.03
C VAL A 126 3.09 2.27 7.61
N SER A 127 3.99 1.59 8.30
CA SER A 127 5.38 1.42 7.90
C SER A 127 5.64 -0.06 7.65
N LEU A 128 6.17 -0.35 6.47
CA LEU A 128 6.48 -1.69 6.03
C LEU A 128 8.00 -1.84 5.91
N GLN A 129 8.53 -2.88 6.49
CA GLN A 129 9.95 -3.20 6.40
C GLN A 129 10.17 -4.40 5.49
N VAL A 130 11.07 -4.24 4.54
CA VAL A 130 11.42 -5.31 3.60
C VAL A 130 12.93 -5.50 3.58
N PRO A 131 13.43 -6.76 3.48
CA PRO A 131 14.85 -7.03 3.45
C PRO A 131 15.54 -6.42 2.22
N VAL A 132 16.66 -5.75 2.44
CA VAL A 132 17.52 -5.21 1.39
C VAL A 132 18.40 -6.31 0.80
N SER A 133 18.79 -7.28 1.60
CA SER A 133 19.81 -8.29 1.27
C SER A 133 19.52 -9.09 -0.01
N LEU A 134 18.27 -9.44 -0.27
CA LEU A 134 17.88 -10.19 -1.48
C LEU A 134 18.04 -9.36 -2.75
N VAL A 135 17.65 -8.08 -2.70
CA VAL A 135 17.77 -7.16 -3.83
C VAL A 135 19.24 -6.84 -4.12
N CYS A 136 20.03 -6.60 -3.08
CA CYS A 136 21.46 -6.33 -3.21
C CYS A 136 22.24 -7.52 -3.76
N ALA A 137 21.90 -8.74 -3.37
CA ALA A 137 22.58 -9.94 -3.85
C ALA A 137 22.40 -10.15 -5.36
N GLU A 138 21.19 -10.01 -5.87
CA GLU A 138 20.91 -10.14 -7.30
C GLU A 138 21.56 -9.02 -8.12
N ASN A 139 21.45 -7.79 -7.67
CA ASN A 139 22.04 -6.63 -8.34
C ASN A 139 23.56 -6.67 -8.28
N PHE A 140 24.13 -7.13 -7.19
CA PHE A 140 25.56 -7.24 -7.01
C PHE A 140 26.16 -8.31 -7.92
N SER A 141 25.50 -9.45 -8.05
CA SER A 141 25.89 -10.50 -8.99
C SER A 141 25.88 -10.00 -10.45
N ALA A 142 24.80 -9.34 -10.85
CA ALA A 142 24.68 -8.76 -12.19
C ALA A 142 25.70 -7.64 -12.44
N PHE A 143 26.03 -6.85 -11.43
CA PHE A 143 27.05 -5.82 -11.50
C PHE A 143 28.44 -6.44 -11.72
N PHE A 144 28.80 -7.46 -10.96
CA PHE A 144 30.07 -8.17 -11.11
C PHE A 144 30.18 -8.86 -12.49
N GLU A 145 29.15 -9.53 -12.94
CA GLU A 145 29.17 -10.14 -14.27
C GLU A 145 29.35 -9.13 -15.39
N LYS A 146 28.74 -7.95 -15.27
CA LYS A 146 28.79 -6.92 -16.28
C LYS A 146 30.12 -6.18 -16.30
N ASP A 147 30.65 -5.79 -15.16
CA ASP A 147 31.86 -4.98 -15.10
C ASP A 147 33.15 -5.82 -15.20
N PHE A 148 33.17 -6.98 -14.58
CA PHE A 148 34.35 -7.83 -14.62
C PHE A 148 34.52 -8.55 -15.96
N SER A 149 33.47 -8.81 -16.68
CA SER A 149 33.61 -9.42 -18.01
C SER A 149 34.08 -8.42 -19.08
N ASN A 150 33.86 -7.13 -18.87
CA ASN A 150 34.20 -6.09 -19.84
C ASN A 150 35.50 -5.34 -19.48
N ASP A 151 35.73 -5.05 -18.20
CA ASP A 151 36.86 -4.21 -17.78
C ASP A 151 38.12 -4.96 -17.50
N PHE A 152 38.05 -6.23 -17.14
CA PHE A 152 39.24 -7.05 -16.95
C PHE A 152 39.96 -7.44 -18.23
N LEU A 153 39.33 -7.28 -19.36
CA LEU A 153 39.96 -7.51 -20.68
C LEU A 153 40.88 -6.37 -21.12
N PHE A 154 40.92 -5.27 -20.37
CA PHE A 154 41.79 -4.12 -20.67
C PHE A 154 43.10 -4.11 -19.84
N PHE A 155 43.31 -5.09 -19.04
CA PHE A 155 44.53 -5.30 -18.33
C PHE A 155 45.34 -6.39 -19.02
#